data_5ab603f40606925e4995b27e612328bd
#
_entry.id   5ab603f40606925e4995b27e612328bd
#
_cell.length_a   1.000
_cell.length_b   1.000
_cell.length_c   1.000
_cell.angle_alpha   90.00
_cell.angle_beta   90.00
_cell.angle_gamma   90.00
#
_symmetry.space_group_name_H-M   'P 1'
#
loop_
_entity.id
_entity.type
_entity.pdbx_description
1 polymer ?
#
loop_
_entity_poly.entity_id
_entity_poly.type
_entity_poly.pdbx_seq_one_letter_code
_entity_poly.pdbx_strand_id
1 'polypeptide(L)'
;DRKPHKAWYWADAWPVAKLEFPSLGESRIVLSNSSGEALAFGPGHLADSPLPGSGGTPVIAAHRDTHFSILRDLKNDEPVIVTVMDGRKFTYKVQQSRVVHSGNSHINPQTAGGLALVTCYPFDSPASGPLRYVVLAVIVDDLI
;
A
#
# COMPACT_ATOMS: atom_id res chain seq x y z
N ASP A 1 -20.10 16.55 7.66
CA ASP A 1 -20.12 16.17 6.27
C ASP A 1 -19.27 14.93 6.02
N ARG A 2 -19.88 13.94 5.42
CA ARG A 2 -19.23 12.64 5.21
C ARG A 2 -18.75 12.43 3.80
N LYS A 3 -18.91 13.40 2.93
CA LYS A 3 -18.46 13.24 1.56
C LYS A 3 -16.93 13.25 1.51
N PRO A 4 -16.34 12.31 0.80
CA PRO A 4 -14.89 12.35 0.61
C PRO A 4 -14.50 13.55 -0.24
N HIS A 5 -13.31 14.07 0.01
CA HIS A 5 -12.76 15.17 -0.75
C HIS A 5 -11.79 14.62 -1.78
N LYS A 6 -11.92 15.07 -3.02
CA LYS A 6 -10.95 14.71 -4.05
C LYS A 6 -9.61 15.36 -3.75
N ALA A 7 -8.53 14.65 -4.07
CA ALA A 7 -7.20 15.21 -3.92
C ALA A 7 -7.01 16.43 -4.83
N TRP A 8 -7.70 16.44 -5.96
CA TRP A 8 -7.72 17.54 -6.92
C TRP A 8 -8.96 17.35 -7.79
N TYR A 9 -9.42 18.45 -8.40
CA TYR A 9 -10.73 18.44 -9.04
C TYR A 9 -10.83 17.59 -10.31
N TRP A 10 -9.70 17.27 -10.96
CA TRP A 10 -9.70 16.46 -12.18
C TRP A 10 -9.52 14.97 -11.92
N ALA A 11 -9.15 14.60 -10.71
CA ALA A 11 -8.91 13.19 -10.39
C ALA A 11 -10.15 12.59 -9.74
N ASP A 12 -10.46 11.37 -10.13
CA ASP A 12 -11.60 10.65 -9.57
C ASP A 12 -11.17 9.78 -8.39
N ALA A 13 -10.43 10.38 -7.47
CA ALA A 13 -9.85 9.72 -6.32
C ALA A 13 -9.75 10.69 -5.15
N TRP A 14 -9.73 10.15 -3.95
CA TRP A 14 -9.61 10.94 -2.72
C TRP A 14 -8.76 10.17 -1.72
N PRO A 15 -8.15 10.86 -0.74
CA PRO A 15 -7.33 10.20 0.26
C PRO A 15 -8.16 9.25 1.14
N VAL A 16 -7.61 8.08 1.41
CA VAL A 16 -8.24 7.11 2.32
C VAL A 16 -7.36 6.80 3.52
N ALA A 17 -6.05 6.99 3.42
CA ALA A 17 -5.14 6.68 4.52
C ALA A 17 -3.80 7.35 4.30
N LYS A 18 -2.96 7.32 5.34
CA LYS A 18 -1.57 7.74 5.27
C LYS A 18 -0.70 6.55 5.62
N LEU A 19 0.30 6.28 4.77
CA LEU A 19 1.32 5.27 5.03
C LEU A 19 2.57 5.95 5.55
N GLU A 20 3.13 5.40 6.62
CA GLU A 20 4.40 5.87 7.15
C GLU A 20 5.38 4.71 7.22
N PHE A 21 6.62 5.00 6.83
CA PHE A 21 7.74 4.05 6.89
C PHE A 21 8.80 4.64 7.81
N PRO A 22 8.65 4.48 9.13
CA PRO A 22 9.52 5.20 10.08
C PRO A 22 11.00 4.92 9.90
N SER A 23 11.37 3.68 9.56
CA SER A 23 12.79 3.34 9.39
C SER A 23 13.41 4.01 8.17
N LEU A 24 12.59 4.45 7.23
CA LEU A 24 13.06 5.12 6.01
C LEU A 24 12.85 6.62 6.04
N GLY A 25 12.13 7.12 7.05
CA GLY A 25 11.79 8.54 7.12
C GLY A 25 10.84 9.00 6.02
N GLU A 26 10.00 8.10 5.51
CA GLU A 26 9.13 8.37 4.36
C GLU A 26 7.67 8.22 4.74
N SER A 27 6.81 8.94 4.05
CA SER A 27 5.36 8.79 4.17
C SER A 27 4.69 9.04 2.84
N ARG A 28 3.50 8.48 2.67
CA ARG A 28 2.71 8.61 1.42
C ARG A 28 1.25 8.67 1.77
N ILE A 29 0.50 9.43 0.97
CA ILE A 29 -0.96 9.46 1.08
C ILE A 29 -1.53 8.42 0.13
N VAL A 30 -2.40 7.56 0.64
CA VAL A 30 -3.04 6.50 -0.13
C VAL A 30 -4.37 7.01 -0.68
N LEU A 31 -4.57 6.84 -1.98
CA LEU A 31 -5.77 7.27 -2.67
C LEU A 31 -6.78 6.12 -2.80
N SER A 32 -8.02 6.47 -3.09
CA SER A 32 -9.13 5.53 -3.07
C SER A 32 -9.11 4.50 -4.19
N ASN A 33 -8.36 4.74 -5.26
CA ASN A 33 -8.30 3.77 -6.34
C ASN A 33 -6.87 3.71 -6.90
N SER A 34 -6.62 2.65 -7.68
CA SER A 34 -5.31 2.37 -8.23
C SER A 34 -5.29 2.49 -9.76
N SER A 35 -6.18 3.29 -10.33
CA SER A 35 -6.15 3.56 -11.77
C SER A 35 -4.84 4.23 -12.16
N GLY A 36 -4.44 4.12 -13.42
CA GLY A 36 -3.19 4.72 -13.88
C GLY A 36 -3.11 6.22 -13.60
N GLU A 37 -4.23 6.93 -13.75
CA GLU A 37 -4.28 8.35 -13.48
C GLU A 37 -4.05 8.65 -12.00
N ALA A 38 -4.73 7.92 -11.11
CA ALA A 38 -4.59 8.13 -9.67
C ALA A 38 -3.19 7.79 -9.18
N LEU A 39 -2.58 6.71 -9.72
CA LEU A 39 -1.25 6.29 -9.29
C LEU A 39 -0.16 7.29 -9.64
N ALA A 40 -0.41 8.19 -10.59
CA ALA A 40 0.53 9.27 -10.88
C ALA A 40 0.68 10.24 -9.70
N PHE A 41 -0.31 10.28 -8.81
CA PHE A 41 -0.33 11.22 -7.69
C PHE A 41 -0.07 10.57 -6.34
N GLY A 42 -0.18 9.25 -6.25
CA GLY A 42 0.10 8.56 -5.00
C GLY A 42 -0.20 7.07 -5.08
N PRO A 43 0.13 6.33 -4.02
CA PRO A 43 -0.28 4.95 -3.91
C PRO A 43 -1.80 4.85 -3.90
N GLY A 44 -2.33 3.77 -4.47
CA GLY A 44 -3.77 3.55 -4.57
C GLY A 44 -4.21 2.27 -3.90
N HIS A 45 -5.35 2.34 -3.24
CA HIS A 45 -5.98 1.18 -2.62
C HIS A 45 -6.74 0.39 -3.69
N LEU A 46 -6.49 -0.91 -3.78
CA LEU A 46 -7.21 -1.77 -4.73
C LEU A 46 -8.64 -1.98 -4.24
N ALA A 47 -9.61 -1.67 -5.11
CA ALA A 47 -11.02 -1.69 -4.73
C ALA A 47 -11.52 -3.07 -4.30
N ASP A 48 -10.89 -4.13 -4.80
CA ASP A 48 -11.28 -5.49 -4.46
C ASP A 48 -10.72 -5.96 -3.12
N SER A 49 -9.92 -5.14 -2.47
CA SER A 49 -9.37 -5.49 -1.16
C SER A 49 -10.05 -4.66 -0.08
N PRO A 50 -10.04 -5.14 1.18
CA PRO A 50 -10.64 -4.37 2.26
C PRO A 50 -9.93 -3.06 2.51
N LEU A 51 -10.64 -2.09 3.05
CA LEU A 51 -10.05 -0.84 3.47
C LEU A 51 -9.15 -1.07 4.70
N PRO A 52 -8.11 -0.25 4.88
CA PRO A 52 -7.33 -0.34 6.10
C PRO A 52 -8.20 -0.22 7.34
N GLY A 53 -7.97 -1.09 8.31
CA GLY A 53 -8.74 -1.09 9.54
C GLY A 53 -10.03 -1.88 9.50
N SER A 54 -10.37 -2.52 8.38
CA SER A 54 -11.63 -3.26 8.26
C SER A 54 -11.48 -4.76 8.53
N GLY A 55 -10.28 -5.23 8.85
CA GLY A 55 -10.07 -6.59 9.33
C GLY A 55 -9.37 -7.54 8.38
N GLY A 56 -9.39 -7.31 7.09
CA GLY A 56 -8.72 -8.17 6.12
C GLY A 56 -7.32 -7.71 5.79
N THR A 57 -6.89 -7.95 4.56
CA THR A 57 -5.59 -7.52 4.07
C THR A 57 -5.80 -6.49 2.96
N PRO A 58 -5.68 -5.18 3.28
CA PRO A 58 -5.71 -4.17 2.23
C PRO A 58 -4.54 -4.35 1.28
N VAL A 59 -4.78 -4.10 0.00
CA VAL A 59 -3.74 -4.14 -1.02
C VAL A 59 -3.56 -2.74 -1.57
N ILE A 60 -2.35 -2.22 -1.48
CA ILE A 60 -2.02 -0.86 -1.90
C ILE A 60 -0.92 -0.96 -2.95
N ALA A 61 -1.14 -0.34 -4.11
CA ALA A 61 -0.22 -0.40 -5.22
C ALA A 61 0.28 1.00 -5.59
N ALA A 62 1.49 1.07 -6.09
CA ALA A 62 2.05 2.33 -6.61
C ALA A 62 3.16 2.02 -7.61
N HIS A 63 3.56 3.05 -8.37
CA HIS A 63 4.63 2.91 -9.35
C HIS A 63 5.98 2.71 -8.66
N ARG A 64 6.82 1.83 -9.24
CA ARG A 64 8.15 1.50 -8.71
C ARG A 64 9.15 2.63 -8.81
N ASP A 65 8.94 3.54 -9.76
CA ASP A 65 9.89 4.62 -10.00
C ASP A 65 9.47 5.94 -9.35
N THR A 66 8.40 5.91 -8.59
CA THR A 66 7.92 7.09 -7.87
C THR A 66 7.64 6.75 -6.42
N HIS A 67 6.36 6.45 -6.10
CA HIS A 67 5.95 6.36 -4.71
C HIS A 67 6.41 5.10 -3.99
N PHE A 68 6.63 3.99 -4.70
CA PHE A 68 7.02 2.72 -4.10
C PHE A 68 8.42 2.25 -4.50
N SER A 69 9.25 3.13 -5.04
CA SER A 69 10.67 2.81 -5.17
C SER A 69 11.31 2.50 -3.82
N ILE A 70 10.75 3.07 -2.75
CA ILE A 70 11.25 2.87 -1.39
C ILE A 70 11.04 1.44 -0.87
N LEU A 71 10.17 0.66 -1.49
CA LEU A 71 9.93 -0.71 -1.03
C LEU A 71 11.19 -1.58 -1.12
N ARG A 72 12.11 -1.24 -2.01
CA ARG A 72 13.38 -1.96 -2.15
C ARG A 72 14.22 -1.89 -0.87
N ASP A 73 14.04 -0.83 -0.09
CA ASP A 73 14.83 -0.60 1.11
C ASP A 73 14.13 -1.05 2.39
N LEU A 74 12.91 -1.54 2.27
CA LEU A 74 12.11 -1.95 3.41
C LEU A 74 12.44 -3.41 3.75
N LYS A 75 12.87 -3.63 4.98
CA LYS A 75 13.36 -4.94 5.43
C LYS A 75 12.37 -5.61 6.37
N ASN A 76 12.55 -6.93 6.54
CA ASN A 76 11.74 -7.68 7.47
C ASN A 76 11.83 -7.09 8.87
N ASP A 77 10.73 -7.15 9.59
CA ASP A 77 10.55 -6.65 10.95
C ASP A 77 10.48 -5.13 11.06
N GLU A 78 10.63 -4.39 9.97
CA GLU A 78 10.49 -2.94 10.03
C GLU A 78 9.02 -2.54 10.08
N PRO A 79 8.70 -1.44 10.76
CA PRO A 79 7.30 -1.03 10.91
C PRO A 79 6.75 -0.31 9.68
N VAL A 80 5.46 -0.49 9.46
CA VAL A 80 4.67 0.31 8.54
C VAL A 80 3.44 0.77 9.30
N ILE A 81 3.20 2.07 9.33
CA ILE A 81 2.08 2.62 10.07
C ILE A 81 1.03 3.13 9.08
N VAL A 82 -0.20 2.69 9.26
CA VAL A 82 -1.34 3.14 8.45
C VAL A 82 -2.26 3.94 9.34
N THR A 83 -2.49 5.20 8.98
CA THR A 83 -3.46 6.05 9.67
C THR A 83 -4.63 6.27 8.74
N VAL A 84 -5.80 5.78 9.12
CA VAL A 84 -7.01 5.96 8.31
C VAL A 84 -7.59 7.36 8.56
N MET A 85 -8.50 7.77 7.68
CA MET A 85 -8.96 9.16 7.68
C MET A 85 -9.72 9.57 8.94
N ASP A 86 -10.24 8.62 9.72
CA ASP A 86 -10.88 8.92 10.98
C ASP A 86 -9.89 9.05 12.15
N GLY A 87 -8.59 8.92 11.87
CA GLY A 87 -7.53 9.10 12.87
C GLY A 87 -7.02 7.83 13.51
N ARG A 88 -7.66 6.68 13.25
CA ARG A 88 -7.17 5.43 13.83
C ARG A 88 -5.85 5.02 13.19
N LYS A 89 -4.92 4.58 14.02
CA LYS A 89 -3.60 4.12 13.58
C LYS A 89 -3.47 2.62 13.74
N PHE A 90 -2.86 2.01 12.73
CA PHE A 90 -2.57 0.59 12.75
C PHE A 90 -1.10 0.41 12.44
N THR A 91 -0.39 -0.28 13.32
CA THR A 91 1.02 -0.56 13.12
C THR A 91 1.17 -1.99 12.60
N TYR A 92 1.89 -2.12 11.50
CA TYR A 92 2.21 -3.40 10.88
C TYR A 92 3.71 -3.61 10.94
N LYS A 93 4.12 -4.86 10.87
CA LYS A 93 5.53 -5.24 10.79
C LYS A 93 5.74 -6.04 9.52
N VAL A 94 6.76 -5.68 8.75
CA VAL A 94 7.06 -6.39 7.51
C VAL A 94 7.40 -7.83 7.83
N GLN A 95 6.71 -8.75 7.18
CA GLN A 95 6.92 -10.17 7.38
C GLN A 95 7.81 -10.77 6.31
N GLN A 96 7.57 -10.42 5.06
CA GLN A 96 8.38 -10.90 3.95
C GLN A 96 8.18 -10.01 2.74
N SER A 97 9.17 -10.05 1.84
CA SER A 97 9.08 -9.42 0.53
C SER A 97 9.40 -10.48 -0.51
N ARG A 98 8.68 -10.44 -1.63
CA ARG A 98 8.92 -11.44 -2.67
C ARG A 98 8.56 -10.90 -4.04
N VAL A 99 9.14 -11.53 -5.07
CA VAL A 99 8.82 -11.23 -6.46
C VAL A 99 7.83 -12.28 -6.93
N VAL A 100 6.73 -11.82 -7.53
CA VAL A 100 5.67 -12.71 -8.00
C VAL A 100 5.29 -12.32 -9.42
N HIS A 101 4.66 -13.25 -10.14
CA HIS A 101 4.08 -12.97 -11.43
C HIS A 101 2.72 -12.29 -11.24
N SER A 102 2.43 -11.26 -12.02
CA SER A 102 1.21 -10.47 -11.84
C SER A 102 -0.08 -11.28 -11.94
N GLY A 103 -0.07 -12.37 -12.68
CA GLY A 103 -1.23 -13.26 -12.79
C GLY A 103 -1.35 -14.27 -11.67
N ASN A 104 -0.42 -14.29 -10.73
CA ASN A 104 -0.38 -15.31 -9.69
C ASN A 104 0.29 -14.78 -8.43
N SER A 105 -0.26 -13.70 -7.89
CA SER A 105 0.35 -13.00 -6.76
C SER A 105 0.16 -13.72 -5.43
N HIS A 106 -0.85 -14.57 -5.32
CA HIS A 106 -1.17 -15.31 -4.09
C HIS A 106 -1.47 -14.40 -2.89
N ILE A 107 -1.92 -13.19 -3.15
CA ILE A 107 -2.37 -12.31 -2.08
C ILE A 107 -3.83 -12.62 -1.80
N ASN A 108 -4.13 -13.00 -0.57
CA ASN A 108 -5.50 -13.27 -0.16
C ASN A 108 -6.03 -12.09 0.67
N PRO A 109 -6.92 -11.27 0.08
CA PRO A 109 -7.44 -10.11 0.82
C PRO A 109 -8.30 -10.47 2.02
N GLN A 110 -8.68 -11.73 2.17
CA GLN A 110 -9.45 -12.18 3.32
C GLN A 110 -8.59 -12.51 4.54
N THR A 111 -7.28 -12.59 4.37
CA THR A 111 -6.38 -12.88 5.48
C THR A 111 -6.46 -11.77 6.53
N ALA A 112 -6.77 -12.14 7.77
CA ALA A 112 -6.95 -11.16 8.84
C ALA A 112 -5.63 -10.53 9.24
N GLY A 113 -5.65 -9.22 9.47
CA GLY A 113 -4.51 -8.50 10.04
C GLY A 113 -3.33 -8.30 9.11
N GLY A 114 -3.52 -8.44 7.81
CA GLY A 114 -2.43 -8.27 6.85
C GLY A 114 -2.43 -6.91 6.18
N LEU A 115 -1.33 -6.65 5.48
CA LEU A 115 -1.18 -5.48 4.60
C LEU A 115 -0.27 -5.91 3.47
N ALA A 116 -0.67 -5.62 2.23
CA ALA A 116 0.15 -5.92 1.06
C ALA A 116 0.46 -4.65 0.30
N LEU A 117 1.74 -4.42 0.03
CA LEU A 117 2.22 -3.27 -0.75
C LEU A 117 2.82 -3.83 -2.03
N VAL A 118 2.37 -3.34 -3.18
CA VAL A 118 2.69 -3.95 -4.48
C VAL A 118 3.23 -2.89 -5.43
N THR A 119 4.29 -3.23 -6.14
CA THR A 119 4.80 -2.39 -7.22
C THR A 119 5.38 -3.26 -8.32
N CYS A 120 5.70 -2.66 -9.46
CA CYS A 120 6.32 -3.39 -10.56
C CYS A 120 7.76 -3.75 -10.23
N TYR A 121 8.27 -4.79 -10.87
CA TYR A 121 9.63 -5.28 -10.66
C TYR A 121 10.21 -5.66 -12.03
N PRO A 122 11.50 -5.49 -12.28
CA PRO A 122 12.54 -4.93 -11.41
C PRO A 122 12.40 -3.42 -11.20
N PHE A 123 12.98 -2.93 -10.10
CA PHE A 123 12.90 -1.50 -9.78
C PHE A 123 13.58 -0.62 -10.82
N ASP A 124 14.63 -1.12 -11.45
CA ASP A 124 15.43 -0.33 -12.38
C ASP A 124 15.02 -0.50 -13.84
N SER A 125 13.96 -1.23 -14.10
CA SER A 125 13.53 -1.46 -15.48
C SER A 125 12.67 -0.30 -15.97
N PRO A 126 12.92 0.23 -17.18
CA PRO A 126 12.08 1.30 -17.73
C PRO A 126 10.75 0.80 -18.27
N ALA A 127 10.61 -0.50 -18.50
CA ALA A 127 9.40 -1.08 -19.08
C ALA A 127 8.61 -1.83 -18.03
N SER A 128 7.28 -1.80 -18.16
CA SER A 128 6.46 -2.66 -17.31
C SER A 128 6.54 -4.09 -17.85
N GLY A 129 6.55 -5.04 -16.95
CA GLY A 129 6.57 -6.45 -17.28
C GLY A 129 5.64 -7.22 -16.37
N PRO A 130 5.71 -8.55 -16.42
CA PRO A 130 4.77 -9.38 -15.67
C PRO A 130 5.13 -9.55 -14.20
N LEU A 131 6.30 -9.04 -13.76
CA LEU A 131 6.74 -9.27 -12.39
C LEU A 131 6.30 -8.14 -11.47
N ARG A 132 5.99 -8.51 -10.23
CA ARG A 132 5.62 -7.57 -9.18
C ARG A 132 6.45 -7.83 -7.93
N TYR A 133 6.78 -6.77 -7.24
CA TYR A 133 7.42 -6.84 -5.93
C TYR A 133 6.35 -6.64 -4.87
N VAL A 134 6.23 -7.59 -3.97
CA VAL A 134 5.19 -7.58 -2.95
C VAL A 134 5.81 -7.59 -1.57
N VAL A 135 5.42 -6.62 -0.75
CA VAL A 135 5.78 -6.57 0.65
C VAL A 135 4.54 -6.98 1.44
N LEU A 136 4.67 -8.02 2.24
CA LEU A 136 3.60 -8.48 3.11
C LEU A 136 3.94 -8.12 4.55
N ALA A 137 2.99 -7.50 5.23
CA ALA A 137 3.15 -7.10 6.62
C ALA A 137 1.96 -7.60 7.43
N VAL A 138 2.17 -7.75 8.72
CA VAL A 138 1.14 -8.22 9.65
C VAL A 138 0.97 -7.21 10.76
N ILE A 139 -0.26 -7.08 11.24
CA ILE A 139 -0.58 -6.12 12.28
C ILE A 139 0.15 -6.50 13.58
N VAL A 140 0.66 -5.50 14.25
CA VAL A 140 1.30 -5.68 15.55
C VAL A 140 0.22 -5.54 16.60
N ASP A 141 0.18 -6.53 17.50
CA ASP A 141 -0.78 -6.52 18.58
C ASP A 141 -0.26 -5.64 19.71
N ASP A 142 -0.98 -4.56 19.95
CA ASP A 142 -0.60 -3.59 20.97
C ASP A 142 -1.13 -3.94 22.34
N LEU A 143 -1.39 -5.18 22.60
CA LEU A 143 -1.85 -5.60 23.92
C LEU A 143 -0.77 -5.35 24.96
N ILE A 144 -1.04 -4.46 25.83
CA ILE A 144 -0.14 -4.15 26.94
C ILE A 144 -0.91 -4.35 28.22
#